data_1f99022a4ef52185e6bf58dda25dcbea
#
_entry.id   1f99022a4ef52185e6bf58dda25dcbea
#
_cell.length_a   1.000
_cell.length_b   1.000
_cell.length_c   1.000
_cell.angle_alpha   90.00
_cell.angle_beta   90.00
_cell.angle_gamma   90.00
#
_symmetry.space_group_name_H-M   'P 1'
#
loop_
_entity.id
_entity.type
_entity.pdbx_description
1 polymer ?
#
loop_
_entity_poly.entity_id
_entity_poly.type
_entity_poly.pdbx_seq_one_letter_code
_entity_poly.pdbx_strand_id
1 'polypeptide(L)'
;QGEIVGYMIGVPLEMLSREPWARLDENFNKGNTIYTYAFVVENDSKGTGCAKILKRVFLNQTKKQENILYVTGHVREGIASRFKGNIDIIDRIDNWQGTGKIFEYYRRNLD
;
A
#
# COMPACT_ATOMS: atom_id res chain seq x y z
N GLN A 1 -10.21 -23.81 -1.42
CA GLN A 1 -10.21 -24.93 -0.51
C GLN A 1 -10.14 -24.55 0.97
N GLY A 2 -10.25 -23.34 1.32
CA GLY A 2 -10.16 -22.95 2.72
C GLY A 2 -8.76 -22.59 3.20
N GLU A 3 -7.76 -22.76 2.36
CA GLU A 3 -6.42 -22.30 2.70
C GLU A 3 -6.27 -20.82 2.39
N ILE A 4 -5.58 -20.09 3.30
CA ILE A 4 -5.26 -18.71 3.07
C ILE A 4 -3.94 -18.67 2.30
N VAL A 5 -4.00 -18.21 1.04
CA VAL A 5 -2.82 -18.11 0.19
C VAL A 5 -2.25 -16.70 0.15
N GLY A 6 -2.95 -15.75 0.72
CA GLY A 6 -2.46 -14.38 0.80
C GLY A 6 -3.47 -13.48 1.49
N TYR A 7 -3.01 -12.29 1.88
CA TYR A 7 -3.89 -11.29 2.49
C TYR A 7 -3.32 -9.89 2.26
N MET A 8 -4.19 -8.90 2.42
CA MET A 8 -3.84 -7.50 2.27
C MET A 8 -4.58 -6.73 3.34
N ILE A 9 -3.85 -5.92 4.12
CA ILE A 9 -4.40 -5.18 5.25
C ILE A 9 -4.16 -3.70 5.00
N GLY A 10 -5.24 -2.92 5.04
CA GLY A 10 -5.16 -1.47 5.00
C GLY A 10 -5.60 -0.89 6.32
N VAL A 11 -4.95 0.18 6.74
CA VAL A 11 -5.29 0.90 7.97
C VAL A 11 -5.35 2.39 7.65
N PRO A 12 -6.18 3.16 8.38
CA PRO A 12 -6.13 4.62 8.25
C PRO A 12 -4.72 5.12 8.54
N LEU A 13 -4.25 6.06 7.72
CA LEU A 13 -2.90 6.60 7.88
C LEU A 13 -2.67 7.14 9.30
N GLU A 14 -3.71 7.71 9.91
CA GLU A 14 -3.64 8.28 11.25
C GLU A 14 -3.32 7.28 12.35
N MET A 15 -3.54 6.00 12.09
CA MET A 15 -3.17 4.96 13.06
C MET A 15 -1.67 4.78 13.17
N LEU A 16 -0.91 5.35 12.23
CA LEU A 16 0.54 5.26 12.21
C LEU A 16 1.18 6.54 12.74
N SER A 17 0.55 7.18 13.71
CA SER A 17 0.97 8.48 14.22
C SER A 17 2.35 8.47 14.88
N ARG A 18 2.88 7.30 15.24
CA ARG A 18 4.24 7.18 15.79
C ARG A 18 5.32 7.22 14.73
N GLU A 19 4.94 7.07 13.47
CA GLU A 19 5.90 7.01 12.38
C GLU A 19 6.10 8.41 11.80
N PRO A 20 7.34 8.93 11.80
CA PRO A 20 7.59 10.27 11.27
C PRO A 20 7.15 10.44 9.82
N TRP A 21 7.37 9.40 8.98
CA TRP A 21 6.97 9.49 7.58
C TRP A 21 5.45 9.62 7.41
N ALA A 22 4.68 9.05 8.31
CA ALA A 22 3.23 9.17 8.24
C ALA A 22 2.79 10.60 8.60
N ARG A 23 3.37 11.15 9.66
CA ARG A 23 3.03 12.52 10.08
C ARG A 23 3.45 13.57 9.04
N LEU A 24 4.47 13.27 8.24
CA LEU A 24 4.94 14.19 7.21
C LEU A 24 4.12 14.11 5.92
N ASP A 25 3.28 13.10 5.77
CA ASP A 25 2.39 13.03 4.62
C ASP A 25 1.38 14.17 4.70
N GLU A 26 1.23 14.91 3.58
CA GLU A 26 0.33 16.07 3.54
C GLU A 26 -1.12 15.69 3.83
N ASN A 27 -1.48 14.42 3.69
CA ASN A 27 -2.84 13.93 3.93
C ASN A 27 -3.02 13.37 5.34
N PHE A 28 -2.00 13.44 6.19
CA PHE A 28 -2.13 12.96 7.56
C PHE A 28 -3.19 13.80 8.30
N ASN A 29 -4.06 13.14 9.05
CA ASN A 29 -5.17 13.74 9.80
C ASN A 29 -6.32 14.25 8.94
N LYS A 30 -6.34 13.94 7.64
CA LYS A 30 -7.45 14.32 6.78
C LYS A 30 -8.53 13.24 6.67
N GLY A 31 -8.25 12.04 7.19
CA GLY A 31 -9.21 10.95 7.15
C GLY A 31 -9.51 10.45 5.73
N ASN A 32 -8.59 10.67 4.80
CA ASN A 32 -8.81 10.38 3.38
C ASN A 32 -7.83 9.38 2.81
N THR A 33 -6.99 8.77 3.62
CA THR A 33 -5.90 7.91 3.14
C THR A 33 -5.85 6.59 3.91
N ILE A 34 -5.78 5.49 3.17
CA ILE A 34 -5.55 4.16 3.72
C ILE A 34 -4.10 3.76 3.40
N TYR A 35 -3.37 3.34 4.41
CA TYR A 35 -2.01 2.82 4.23
C TYR A 35 -2.05 1.31 4.10
N THR A 36 -1.39 0.77 3.09
CA THR A 36 -1.25 -0.68 2.92
C THR A 36 -0.24 -1.19 3.95
N TYR A 37 -0.75 -1.72 5.04
CA TYR A 37 0.08 -2.16 6.16
C TYR A 37 0.76 -3.49 5.89
N ALA A 38 0.06 -4.40 5.21
CA ALA A 38 0.61 -5.71 4.86
C ALA A 38 0.00 -6.20 3.55
N PHE A 39 0.82 -6.83 2.75
CA PHE A 39 0.40 -7.49 1.53
C PHE A 39 1.26 -8.73 1.38
N VAL A 40 0.65 -9.90 1.63
CA VAL A 40 1.37 -11.17 1.66
C VAL A 40 0.70 -12.15 0.71
N VAL A 41 1.49 -12.76 -0.14
CA VAL A 41 1.03 -13.84 -1.04
C VAL A 41 2.05 -14.95 -0.94
N GLU A 42 1.58 -16.17 -0.68
CA GLU A 42 2.47 -17.31 -0.56
C GLU A 42 3.13 -17.63 -1.89
N ASN A 43 4.35 -18.18 -1.80
CA ASN A 43 5.17 -18.41 -3.00
C ASN A 43 4.52 -19.34 -4.02
N ASP A 44 3.84 -20.37 -3.56
CA ASP A 44 3.24 -21.36 -4.44
C ASP A 44 2.01 -20.85 -5.18
N SER A 45 1.48 -19.72 -4.77
CA SER A 45 0.32 -19.13 -5.44
C SER A 45 0.68 -17.99 -6.39
N LYS A 46 1.95 -17.60 -6.48
CA LYS A 46 2.35 -16.44 -7.28
C LYS A 46 2.08 -16.58 -8.77
N GLY A 47 2.10 -17.79 -9.29
CA GLY A 47 1.85 -18.02 -10.71
C GLY A 47 0.38 -18.04 -11.09
N THR A 48 -0.54 -17.95 -10.14
CA THR A 48 -1.97 -18.10 -10.39
C THR A 48 -2.71 -16.77 -10.56
N GLY A 49 -2.01 -15.64 -10.47
CA GLY A 49 -2.65 -14.33 -10.52
C GLY A 49 -3.31 -13.91 -9.22
N CYS A 50 -3.08 -14.67 -8.13
CA CYS A 50 -3.71 -14.40 -6.84
C CYS A 50 -3.39 -12.99 -6.33
N ALA A 51 -2.15 -12.52 -6.51
CA ALA A 51 -1.75 -11.19 -6.07
C ALA A 51 -2.56 -10.10 -6.77
N LYS A 52 -2.79 -10.25 -8.06
CA LYS A 52 -3.57 -9.27 -8.82
C LYS A 52 -5.03 -9.24 -8.39
N ILE A 53 -5.59 -10.40 -8.13
CA ILE A 53 -6.98 -10.51 -7.68
C ILE A 53 -7.15 -9.88 -6.30
N LEU A 54 -6.25 -10.21 -5.38
CA LEU A 54 -6.29 -9.68 -4.02
C LEU A 54 -6.21 -8.16 -4.02
N LYS A 55 -5.27 -7.61 -4.79
CA LYS A 55 -5.09 -6.17 -4.90
C LYS A 55 -6.33 -5.49 -5.49
N ARG A 56 -6.93 -6.10 -6.53
CA ARG A 56 -8.14 -5.55 -7.15
C ARG A 56 -9.30 -5.50 -6.17
N VAL A 57 -9.51 -6.57 -5.42
CA VAL A 57 -10.58 -6.62 -4.42
C VAL A 57 -10.36 -5.56 -3.35
N PHE A 58 -9.13 -5.44 -2.86
CA PHE A 58 -8.76 -4.44 -1.87
C PHE A 58 -9.08 -3.03 -2.36
N LEU A 59 -8.63 -2.69 -3.56
CA LEU A 59 -8.84 -1.34 -4.11
C LEU A 59 -10.32 -1.07 -4.37
N ASN A 60 -11.05 -2.06 -4.85
CA ASN A 60 -12.49 -1.88 -5.09
C ASN A 60 -13.26 -1.64 -3.80
N GLN A 61 -12.92 -2.36 -2.74
CA GLN A 61 -13.57 -2.15 -1.45
C GLN A 61 -13.21 -0.79 -0.86
N THR A 62 -11.96 -0.36 -1.02
CA THR A 62 -11.52 0.94 -0.52
C THR A 62 -12.22 2.08 -1.24
N LYS A 63 -12.41 1.95 -2.55
CA LYS A 63 -13.12 2.96 -3.35
C LYS A 63 -14.56 3.16 -2.92
N LYS A 64 -15.17 2.17 -2.32
CA LYS A 64 -16.57 2.29 -1.85
C LYS A 64 -16.69 3.17 -0.62
N GLN A 65 -15.61 3.50 0.03
CA GLN A 65 -15.61 4.42 1.17
C GLN A 65 -15.55 5.84 0.64
N GLU A 66 -16.62 6.59 0.86
CA GLU A 66 -16.81 7.90 0.20
C GLU A 66 -15.70 8.91 0.48
N ASN A 67 -15.12 8.87 1.68
CA ASN A 67 -14.13 9.86 2.07
C ASN A 67 -12.69 9.43 1.84
N ILE A 68 -12.46 8.22 1.31
CA ILE A 68 -11.11 7.74 1.03
C ILE A 68 -10.75 8.07 -0.40
N LEU A 69 -9.69 8.87 -0.56
CA LEU A 69 -9.22 9.34 -1.85
C LEU A 69 -7.92 8.71 -2.27
N TYR A 70 -7.13 8.18 -1.31
CA TYR A 70 -5.79 7.70 -1.58
C TYR A 70 -5.49 6.40 -0.87
N VAL A 71 -4.65 5.59 -1.51
CA VAL A 71 -4.01 4.43 -0.89
C VAL A 71 -2.51 4.63 -0.99
N THR A 72 -1.81 4.46 0.12
CA THR A 72 -0.36 4.62 0.17
C THR A 72 0.29 3.33 0.64
N GLY A 73 1.60 3.26 0.51
CA GLY A 73 2.38 2.13 0.99
C GLY A 73 3.85 2.30 0.72
N HIS A 74 4.65 1.41 1.29
CA HIS A 74 6.07 1.34 1.03
C HIS A 74 6.37 0.07 0.24
N VAL A 75 7.11 0.21 -0.84
CA VAL A 75 7.55 -0.93 -1.66
C VAL A 75 9.01 -0.73 -2.02
N ARG A 76 9.68 -1.82 -2.38
CA ARG A 76 11.07 -1.72 -2.82
C ARG A 76 11.18 -0.85 -4.07
N GLU A 77 12.32 -0.19 -4.20
CA GLU A 77 12.59 0.70 -5.32
C GLU A 77 12.27 0.01 -6.66
N GLY A 78 11.54 0.72 -7.51
CA GLY A 78 11.18 0.24 -8.83
C GLY A 78 9.87 -0.53 -8.90
N ILE A 79 9.32 -0.98 -7.76
CA ILE A 79 8.07 -1.75 -7.76
C ILE A 79 6.88 -0.85 -8.08
N ALA A 80 6.83 0.33 -7.47
CA ALA A 80 5.70 1.24 -7.69
C ALA A 80 5.60 1.71 -9.14
N SER A 81 6.72 1.80 -9.84
CA SER A 81 6.72 2.21 -11.25
C SER A 81 6.03 1.19 -12.16
N ARG A 82 5.81 -0.02 -11.67
CA ARG A 82 5.10 -1.06 -12.43
C ARG A 82 3.61 -1.07 -12.16
N PHE A 83 3.15 -0.30 -11.18
CA PHE A 83 1.73 -0.24 -10.86
C PHE A 83 0.97 0.47 -11.96
N LYS A 84 -0.23 -0.02 -12.24
CA LYS A 84 -1.15 0.66 -13.16
C LYS A 84 -1.96 1.67 -12.38
N GLY A 85 -2.36 2.73 -13.06
CA GLY A 85 -3.18 3.76 -12.45
C GLY A 85 -2.38 5.02 -12.16
N ASN A 86 -2.96 5.88 -11.36
CA ASN A 86 -2.38 7.20 -11.05
C ASN A 86 -1.56 7.10 -9.77
N ILE A 87 -0.25 6.92 -9.94
CA ILE A 87 0.70 6.67 -8.85
C ILE A 87 1.70 7.81 -8.76
N ASP A 88 1.89 8.35 -7.57
CA ASP A 88 2.94 9.30 -7.28
C ASP A 88 3.95 8.67 -6.32
N ILE A 89 5.22 8.88 -6.58
CA ILE A 89 6.28 8.51 -5.64
C ILE A 89 6.51 9.73 -4.75
N ILE A 90 6.19 9.59 -3.47
CA ILE A 90 6.24 10.70 -2.53
C ILE A 90 7.63 10.84 -1.90
N ASP A 91 8.26 9.71 -1.58
CA ASP A 91 9.54 9.73 -0.91
C ASP A 91 10.33 8.47 -1.22
N ARG A 92 11.62 8.53 -0.99
CA ARG A 92 12.54 7.42 -1.21
C ARG A 92 13.40 7.29 0.04
N ILE A 93 13.36 6.10 0.66
CA ILE A 93 13.97 5.89 1.96
C ILE A 93 15.06 4.83 1.85
N ASP A 94 16.29 5.20 2.20
CA ASP A 94 17.42 4.29 2.23
C ASP A 94 17.33 3.43 3.49
N ASN A 95 17.76 2.18 3.37
CA ASN A 95 17.82 1.25 4.50
C ASN A 95 16.52 1.19 5.29
N TRP A 96 15.39 1.02 4.58
CA TRP A 96 14.07 0.99 5.19
C TRP A 96 14.00 -0.10 6.27
N GLN A 97 13.73 0.34 7.50
CA GLN A 97 13.58 -0.56 8.66
C GLN A 97 14.76 -1.51 8.85
N GLY A 98 15.97 -1.06 8.52
CA GLY A 98 17.17 -1.87 8.72
C GLY A 98 17.38 -2.95 7.70
N THR A 99 16.64 -2.96 6.60
CA THR A 99 16.75 -4.01 5.58
C THR A 99 17.96 -3.86 4.68
N GLY A 100 18.63 -2.71 4.69
CA GLY A 100 19.70 -2.40 3.73
C GLY A 100 19.19 -2.14 2.33
N LYS A 101 17.89 -2.03 2.15
CA LYS A 101 17.24 -1.84 0.85
C LYS A 101 16.63 -0.46 0.76
N ILE A 102 16.50 0.03 -0.48
CA ILE A 102 15.81 1.30 -0.75
C ILE A 102 14.34 0.99 -0.97
N PHE A 103 13.47 1.71 -0.26
CA PHE A 103 12.03 1.63 -0.44
C PHE A 103 11.50 2.98 -0.89
N GLU A 104 10.35 2.94 -1.55
CA GLU A 104 9.64 4.14 -2.00
C GLU A 104 8.29 4.20 -1.31
N TYR A 105 7.94 5.38 -0.83
CA TYR A 105 6.61 5.66 -0.30
C TYR A 105 5.77 6.21 -1.46
N TYR A 106 4.74 5.46 -1.86
CA TYR A 106 3.92 5.84 -3.00
C TYR A 106 2.51 6.22 -2.56
N ARG A 107 1.85 6.99 -3.40
CA ARG A 107 0.43 7.34 -3.22
C ARG A 107 -0.32 6.99 -4.51
N ARG A 108 -1.38 6.24 -4.36
CA ARG A 108 -2.29 5.94 -5.45
C ARG A 108 -3.54 6.81 -5.32
N ASN A 109 -3.89 7.52 -6.37
CA ASN A 109 -5.17 8.20 -6.48
C ASN A 109 -6.25 7.19 -6.84
N LEU A 110 -7.37 7.26 -6.14
CA LEU A 110 -8.46 6.31 -6.36
C LEU A 110 -9.52 6.82 -7.35
N ASP A 111 -9.31 7.98 -7.92
CA ASP A 111 -10.25 8.55 -8.90
C ASP A 111 -10.33 7.72 -10.18
#